data_23e4bd53d6059c003b5b43a85f8c4d31
#
_entry.id   23e4bd53d6059c003b5b43a85f8c4d31
#
_cell.length_a   1.000
_cell.length_b   1.000
_cell.length_c   1.000
_cell.angle_alpha   90.00
_cell.angle_beta   90.00
_cell.angle_gamma   90.00
#
_symmetry.space_group_name_H-M   'P 1'
#
loop_
_entity.id
_entity.type
_entity.pdbx_description
1 polymer ?
#
loop_
_entity_poly.entity_id
_entity_poly.type
_entity_poly.pdbx_seq_one_letter_code
_entity_poly.pdbx_strand_id
1 'polypeptide(L)'
;MTTIAVIEDNADNRLLLQAILDGLYEVVEYENGADALEGLALSLPDLVLLDISLPGMDGNEILARIRADSRLRRLPVIALTAHAMSGDREKYLATGFNDYITKPIVDETVLLGAIERWLQASRDGLIAG
;
A
#
# COMPACT_ATOMS: atom_id res chain seq x y z
N MET A 1 -9.22 -14.97 5.37
CA MET A 1 -8.43 -13.96 6.08
C MET A 1 -8.18 -12.77 5.15
N THR A 2 -8.20 -11.58 5.69
CA THR A 2 -7.95 -10.37 4.91
C THR A 2 -6.52 -10.36 4.38
N THR A 3 -6.34 -10.03 3.11
CA THR A 3 -5.06 -10.07 2.42
C THR A 3 -4.51 -8.67 2.18
N ILE A 4 -3.26 -8.46 2.58
CA ILE A 4 -2.51 -7.22 2.35
C ILE A 4 -1.42 -7.50 1.33
N ALA A 5 -1.39 -6.74 0.24
CA ALA A 5 -0.29 -6.80 -0.72
C ALA A 5 0.77 -5.79 -0.32
N VAL A 6 2.03 -6.23 -0.28
CA VAL A 6 3.17 -5.39 0.06
C VAL A 6 4.06 -5.28 -1.16
N ILE A 7 4.25 -4.06 -1.67
CA ILE A 7 5.11 -3.79 -2.82
C ILE A 7 6.32 -3.02 -2.30
N GLU A 8 7.44 -3.71 -2.13
CA GLU A 8 8.64 -3.20 -1.49
C GLU A 8 9.84 -3.98 -2.01
N ASP A 9 10.86 -3.30 -2.50
CA ASP A 9 12.06 -3.94 -3.07
C ASP A 9 13.08 -4.39 -2.02
N ASN A 10 13.07 -3.79 -0.83
CA ASN A 10 14.03 -4.10 0.22
C ASN A 10 13.56 -5.29 1.05
N ALA A 11 14.40 -6.35 1.09
CA ALA A 11 14.05 -7.58 1.78
C ALA A 11 13.86 -7.38 3.29
N ASP A 12 14.67 -6.51 3.90
CA ASP A 12 14.57 -6.24 5.33
C ASP A 12 13.26 -5.53 5.67
N ASN A 13 12.83 -4.59 4.82
CA ASN A 13 11.56 -3.91 5.00
C ASN A 13 10.38 -4.86 4.81
N ARG A 14 10.46 -5.77 3.83
CA ARG A 14 9.43 -6.80 3.67
C ARG A 14 9.34 -7.70 4.88
N LEU A 15 10.48 -8.10 5.42
CA LEU A 15 10.52 -8.96 6.61
C LEU A 15 9.90 -8.27 7.81
N LEU A 16 10.20 -6.99 8.00
CA LEU A 16 9.61 -6.20 9.09
C LEU A 16 8.09 -6.11 8.94
N LEU A 17 7.60 -5.79 7.75
CA LEU A 17 6.16 -5.70 7.51
C LEU A 17 5.48 -7.04 7.72
N GLN A 18 6.09 -8.12 7.23
CA GLN A 18 5.56 -9.46 7.44
C GLN A 18 5.45 -9.79 8.93
N ALA A 19 6.46 -9.44 9.71
CA ALA A 19 6.46 -9.69 11.16
C ALA A 19 5.35 -8.89 11.86
N ILE A 20 5.14 -7.63 11.48
CA ILE A 20 4.09 -6.79 12.07
C ILE A 20 2.70 -7.35 11.75
N LEU A 21 2.52 -7.84 10.54
CA LEU A 21 1.20 -8.28 10.04
C LEU A 21 0.91 -9.76 10.34
N ASP A 22 1.91 -10.51 10.77
CA ASP A 22 1.78 -11.95 11.02
C ASP A 22 0.67 -12.23 12.05
N GLY A 23 -0.16 -13.21 11.74
CA GLY A 23 -1.28 -13.59 12.61
C GLY A 23 -2.50 -12.67 12.51
N LEU A 24 -2.35 -11.49 11.91
CA LEU A 24 -3.44 -10.51 11.75
C LEU A 24 -3.99 -10.51 10.33
N TYR A 25 -3.11 -10.63 9.34
CA TYR A 25 -3.46 -10.57 7.92
C TYR A 25 -2.64 -11.58 7.14
N GLU A 26 -3.17 -11.98 6.00
CA GLU A 26 -2.41 -12.73 5.02
C GLU A 26 -1.61 -11.72 4.19
N VAL A 27 -0.33 -12.01 3.94
CA VAL A 27 0.56 -11.09 3.24
C VAL A 27 1.02 -11.69 1.92
N VAL A 28 0.88 -10.91 0.85
CA VAL A 28 1.43 -11.25 -0.47
C VAL A 28 2.46 -10.18 -0.81
N GLU A 29 3.66 -10.60 -1.18
CA GLU A 29 4.78 -9.69 -1.40
C GLU A 29 5.16 -9.60 -2.87
N TYR A 30 5.52 -8.39 -3.31
CA TYR A 30 6.07 -8.12 -4.64
C TYR A 30 7.30 -7.24 -4.50
N GLU A 31 8.34 -7.56 -5.27
CA GLU A 31 9.62 -6.83 -5.21
C GLU A 31 9.69 -5.63 -6.14
N ASN A 32 8.80 -5.59 -7.14
CA ASN A 32 8.81 -4.53 -8.15
C ASN A 32 7.39 -4.28 -8.68
N GLY A 33 7.25 -3.18 -9.42
CA GLY A 33 5.96 -2.75 -9.92
C GLY A 33 5.36 -3.66 -11.00
N ALA A 34 6.18 -4.18 -11.88
CA ALA A 34 5.69 -5.04 -12.97
C ALA A 34 5.08 -6.33 -12.41
N ASP A 35 5.79 -6.98 -11.48
CA ASP A 35 5.30 -8.20 -10.84
C ASP A 35 4.04 -7.92 -10.01
N ALA A 36 4.02 -6.75 -9.33
CA ALA A 36 2.88 -6.36 -8.53
C ALA A 36 1.63 -6.17 -9.38
N LEU A 37 1.73 -5.45 -10.48
CA LEU A 37 0.57 -5.19 -11.34
C LEU A 37 0.02 -6.50 -11.93
N GLU A 38 0.91 -7.40 -12.34
CA GLU A 38 0.51 -8.70 -12.84
C GLU A 38 -0.18 -9.53 -11.75
N GLY A 39 0.42 -9.58 -10.57
CA GLY A 39 -0.11 -10.34 -9.44
C GLY A 39 -1.44 -9.79 -8.93
N LEU A 40 -1.60 -8.48 -8.85
CA LEU A 40 -2.84 -7.84 -8.42
C LEU A 40 -4.00 -8.15 -9.36
N ALA A 41 -3.72 -8.25 -10.66
CA ALA A 41 -4.73 -8.60 -11.64
C ALA A 41 -5.19 -10.06 -11.50
N LEU A 42 -4.31 -10.94 -11.04
CA LEU A 42 -4.61 -12.36 -10.87
C LEU A 42 -5.26 -12.66 -9.51
N SER A 43 -4.88 -11.91 -8.47
CA SER A 43 -5.35 -12.17 -7.11
C SER A 43 -5.53 -10.83 -6.37
N LEU A 44 -6.76 -10.37 -6.31
CA LEU A 44 -7.10 -9.08 -5.73
C LEU A 44 -6.93 -9.10 -4.20
N PRO A 45 -6.05 -8.25 -3.64
CA PRO A 45 -5.95 -8.13 -2.19
C PRO A 45 -7.05 -7.21 -1.65
N ASP A 46 -7.07 -7.03 -0.33
CA ASP A 46 -8.01 -6.11 0.30
C ASP A 46 -7.42 -4.72 0.49
N LEU A 47 -6.08 -4.62 0.54
CA LEU A 47 -5.36 -3.36 0.72
C LEU A 47 -3.94 -3.51 0.20
N VAL A 48 -3.34 -2.41 -0.27
CA VAL A 48 -1.98 -2.38 -0.79
C VAL A 48 -1.12 -1.44 0.03
N LEU A 49 0.06 -1.91 0.46
CA LEU A 49 1.14 -1.08 1.00
C LEU A 49 2.17 -0.93 -0.11
N LEU A 50 2.43 0.30 -0.52
CA LEU A 50 3.23 0.59 -1.71
C LEU A 50 4.39 1.53 -1.39
N ASP A 51 5.62 1.04 -1.55
CA ASP A 51 6.81 1.87 -1.42
C ASP A 51 6.88 2.86 -2.59
N ILE A 52 7.10 4.14 -2.26
CA ILE A 52 7.22 5.20 -3.26
C ILE A 52 8.52 5.08 -4.06
N SER A 53 9.60 4.65 -3.42
CA SER A 53 10.95 4.70 -3.98
C SER A 53 11.41 3.38 -4.57
N LEU A 54 10.58 2.78 -5.44
CA LEU A 54 10.93 1.53 -6.11
C LEU A 54 11.82 1.79 -7.33
N PRO A 55 12.77 0.89 -7.61
CA PRO A 55 13.57 1.00 -8.82
C PRO A 55 12.74 0.67 -10.06
N GLY A 56 13.06 1.31 -11.17
CA GLY A 56 12.38 1.10 -12.46
C GLY A 56 11.05 1.83 -12.53
N MET A 57 10.01 1.22 -12.01
CA MET A 57 8.68 1.82 -11.96
C MET A 57 8.42 2.31 -10.54
N ASP A 58 8.32 3.64 -10.34
CA ASP A 58 8.13 4.18 -9.00
C ASP A 58 6.69 4.00 -8.49
N GLY A 59 6.50 4.30 -7.21
CA GLY A 59 5.21 4.12 -6.56
C GLY A 59 4.10 4.95 -7.17
N ASN A 60 4.40 6.15 -7.66
CA ASN A 60 3.39 7.02 -8.28
C ASN A 60 2.88 6.41 -9.59
N GLU A 61 3.76 5.83 -10.38
CA GLU A 61 3.39 5.16 -11.63
C GLU A 61 2.55 3.92 -11.37
N ILE A 62 2.93 3.12 -10.38
CA ILE A 62 2.18 1.93 -9.99
C ILE A 62 0.77 2.33 -9.54
N LEU A 63 0.66 3.37 -8.72
CA LEU A 63 -0.62 3.88 -8.27
C LEU A 63 -1.49 4.33 -9.45
N ALA A 64 -0.90 5.06 -10.40
CA ALA A 64 -1.64 5.51 -11.57
C ALA A 64 -2.23 4.34 -12.35
N ARG A 65 -1.47 3.26 -12.49
CA ARG A 65 -1.96 2.05 -13.18
C ARG A 65 -3.04 1.34 -12.40
N ILE A 66 -2.94 1.29 -11.07
CA ILE A 66 -3.97 0.73 -10.22
C ILE A 66 -5.28 1.52 -10.39
N ARG A 67 -5.20 2.84 -10.36
CA ARG A 67 -6.39 3.70 -10.49
C ARG A 67 -6.99 3.67 -11.89
N ALA A 68 -6.21 3.36 -12.90
CA ALA A 68 -6.68 3.25 -14.29
C ALA A 68 -7.33 1.90 -14.59
N ASP A 69 -7.10 0.87 -13.77
CA ASP A 69 -7.66 -0.47 -13.98
C ASP A 69 -9.00 -0.57 -13.25
N SER A 70 -10.07 -0.86 -13.98
CA SER A 70 -11.42 -0.92 -13.43
C SER A 70 -11.59 -1.95 -12.31
N ARG A 71 -10.72 -2.96 -12.27
CA ARG A 71 -10.76 -4.00 -11.23
C ARG A 71 -10.01 -3.59 -9.98
N LEU A 72 -9.05 -2.68 -10.10
CA LEU A 72 -8.11 -2.32 -9.04
C LEU A 72 -8.35 -0.92 -8.47
N ARG A 73 -9.07 -0.07 -9.18
CA ARG A 73 -9.15 1.36 -8.86
C ARG A 73 -9.73 1.69 -7.49
N ARG A 74 -10.45 0.75 -6.88
CA ARG A 74 -11.06 0.96 -5.55
C ARG A 74 -10.22 0.41 -4.41
N LEU A 75 -9.08 -0.20 -4.71
CA LEU A 75 -8.20 -0.71 -3.67
C LEU A 75 -7.68 0.42 -2.80
N PRO A 76 -7.76 0.29 -1.47
CA PRO A 76 -7.03 1.22 -0.60
C PRO A 76 -5.54 1.01 -0.81
N VAL A 77 -4.82 2.10 -1.06
CA VAL A 77 -3.37 2.08 -1.25
C VAL A 77 -2.74 3.05 -0.27
N ILE A 78 -1.88 2.54 0.59
CA ILE A 78 -1.15 3.32 1.58
C ILE A 78 0.30 3.45 1.11
N ALA A 79 0.79 4.68 0.98
CA ALA A 79 2.16 4.92 0.56
C ALA A 79 3.13 4.67 1.72
N LEU A 80 4.25 4.01 1.43
CA LEU A 80 5.38 3.89 2.36
C LEU A 80 6.48 4.82 1.87
N THR A 81 6.87 5.81 2.67
CA THR A 81 7.80 6.84 2.23
C THR A 81 8.83 7.16 3.30
N ALA A 82 10.08 7.38 2.88
CA ALA A 82 11.13 7.88 3.76
C ALA A 82 11.06 9.40 3.92
N HIS A 83 10.17 10.07 3.18
CA HIS A 83 10.03 11.52 3.17
C HIS A 83 8.62 11.93 3.57
N ALA A 84 8.49 12.47 4.78
CA ALA A 84 7.22 12.97 5.30
C ALA A 84 7.44 14.37 5.83
N MET A 85 7.49 15.34 4.94
CA MET A 85 7.63 16.75 5.30
C MET A 85 6.26 17.41 5.35
N SER A 86 6.21 18.61 5.93
CA SER A 86 4.99 19.39 5.99
C SER A 86 4.42 19.60 4.57
N GLY A 87 3.16 19.27 4.39
CA GLY A 87 2.50 19.36 3.08
C GLY A 87 2.53 18.10 2.24
N ASP A 88 3.36 17.12 2.60
CA ASP A 88 3.46 15.88 1.81
C ASP A 88 2.17 15.05 1.90
N ARG A 89 1.44 15.16 3.00
CA ARG A 89 0.18 14.44 3.15
C ARG A 89 -0.82 14.82 2.05
N GLU A 90 -1.01 16.14 1.83
CA GLU A 90 -1.91 16.60 0.79
C GLU A 90 -1.44 16.17 -0.60
N LYS A 91 -0.13 16.16 -0.82
CA LYS A 91 0.47 15.74 -2.09
C LYS A 91 0.16 14.27 -2.38
N TYR A 92 0.34 13.38 -1.40
CA TYR A 92 0.06 11.97 -1.58
C TYR A 92 -1.43 11.72 -1.80
N LEU A 93 -2.28 12.37 -1.01
CA LEU A 93 -3.72 12.22 -1.16
C LEU A 93 -4.20 12.75 -2.52
N ALA A 94 -3.65 13.88 -2.98
CA ALA A 94 -4.01 14.45 -4.28
C ALA A 94 -3.57 13.55 -5.44
N THR A 95 -2.51 12.77 -5.26
CA THR A 95 -2.03 11.83 -6.28
C THR A 95 -2.93 10.60 -6.38
N GLY A 96 -3.66 10.26 -5.31
CA GLY A 96 -4.59 9.13 -5.31
C GLY A 96 -4.31 8.08 -4.24
N PHE A 97 -3.31 8.29 -3.38
CA PHE A 97 -3.09 7.43 -2.22
C PHE A 97 -4.17 7.71 -1.17
N ASN A 98 -4.54 6.67 -0.44
CA ASN A 98 -5.52 6.82 0.65
C ASN A 98 -4.87 7.34 1.93
N ASP A 99 -3.59 7.02 2.14
CA ASP A 99 -2.85 7.44 3.32
C ASP A 99 -1.36 7.28 3.05
N TYR A 100 -0.52 7.64 4.02
CA TYR A 100 0.91 7.38 3.94
C TYR A 100 1.47 7.01 5.31
N ILE A 101 2.55 6.23 5.31
CA ILE A 101 3.28 5.82 6.50
C ILE A 101 4.75 6.14 6.27
N THR A 102 5.38 6.78 7.25
CA THR A 102 6.79 7.16 7.18
C THR A 102 7.69 5.97 7.52
N LYS A 103 8.73 5.75 6.73
CA LYS A 103 9.78 4.76 7.04
C LYS A 103 10.95 5.44 7.75
N PRO A 104 11.65 4.74 8.65
CA PRO A 104 11.37 3.38 9.14
C PRO A 104 10.12 3.33 10.03
N ILE A 105 9.47 2.19 10.08
CA ILE A 105 8.28 2.01 10.93
C ILE A 105 8.77 1.74 12.35
N VAL A 106 8.67 2.77 13.20
CA VAL A 106 9.12 2.67 14.60
C VAL A 106 7.97 2.40 15.57
N ASP A 107 6.74 2.69 15.16
CA ASP A 107 5.53 2.43 15.93
C ASP A 107 4.56 1.66 15.05
N GLU A 108 4.46 0.36 15.28
CA GLU A 108 3.59 -0.51 14.48
C GLU A 108 2.11 -0.18 14.63
N THR A 109 1.70 0.46 15.74
CA THR A 109 0.30 0.83 15.94
C THR A 109 -0.16 1.88 14.93
N VAL A 110 0.74 2.73 14.45
CA VAL A 110 0.44 3.72 13.40
C VAL A 110 0.08 3.00 12.11
N LEU A 111 0.88 2.02 11.72
CA LEU A 111 0.64 1.22 10.52
C LEU A 111 -0.65 0.41 10.66
N LEU A 112 -0.80 -0.33 11.75
CA LEU A 112 -1.96 -1.19 11.95
C LEU A 112 -3.25 -0.38 12.03
N GLY A 113 -3.21 0.79 12.67
CA GLY A 113 -4.35 1.69 12.75
C GLY A 113 -4.78 2.21 11.38
N ALA A 114 -3.81 2.57 10.54
CA ALA A 114 -4.10 3.03 9.19
C ALA A 114 -4.72 1.92 8.34
N ILE A 115 -4.16 0.72 8.39
CA ILE A 115 -4.69 -0.43 7.67
C ILE A 115 -6.14 -0.70 8.09
N GLU A 116 -6.41 -0.77 9.37
CA GLU A 116 -7.74 -1.03 9.90
C GLU A 116 -8.74 0.03 9.46
N ARG A 117 -8.35 1.31 9.54
CA ARG A 117 -9.18 2.43 9.12
C ARG A 117 -9.60 2.33 7.66
N TRP A 118 -8.66 2.03 6.77
CA TRP A 118 -8.94 2.00 5.35
C TRP A 118 -9.62 0.72 4.90
N LEU A 119 -9.39 -0.40 5.59
CA LEU A 119 -10.17 -1.62 5.36
C LEU A 119 -11.63 -1.39 5.73
N GLN A 120 -11.89 -0.70 6.85
CA GLN A 120 -13.25 -0.39 7.27
C GLN A 120 -13.92 0.57 6.29
N ALA A 121 -13.22 1.60 5.85
CA ALA A 121 -13.74 2.55 4.87
C ALA A 121 -14.10 1.87 3.55
N SER A 122 -13.30 0.92 3.11
CA SER A 122 -13.56 0.14 1.90
C SER A 122 -14.82 -0.72 2.05
N ARG A 123 -14.97 -1.39 3.19
CA ARG A 123 -16.16 -2.22 3.48
C ARG A 123 -17.43 -1.38 3.53
N ASP A 124 -17.32 -0.15 4.02
CA ASP A 124 -18.46 0.76 4.14
C ASP A 124 -18.78 1.49 2.83
N GLY A 125 -18.00 1.25 1.77
CA GLY A 125 -18.20 1.90 0.48
C GLY A 125 -17.81 3.37 0.48
N LEU A 126 -16.97 3.83 1.41
CA LEU A 126 -16.57 5.22 1.53
C LEU A 126 -15.43 5.61 0.61
N ILE A 127 -14.81 4.65 -0.06
CA ILE A 127 -13.71 4.90 -0.99
C ILE A 127 -14.29 5.06 -2.39
N ALA A 128 -14.12 6.25 -2.97
CA ALA A 128 -14.54 6.54 -4.32
C ALA A 128 -13.58 5.85 -5.31
N GLY A 129 -14.11 5.19 -6.29
CA GLY A 129 -13.32 4.49 -7.29
C GLY A 129 -13.32 5.12 -8.65
#